data_7df940cc59f642d775d1b08dd789d3b6
#
_entry.id   7df940cc59f642d775d1b08dd789d3b6
#
_cell.length_a   1.000
_cell.length_b   1.000
_cell.length_c   1.000
_cell.angle_alpha   90.00
_cell.angle_beta   90.00
_cell.angle_gamma   90.00
#
_symmetry.space_group_name_H-M   'P 1'
#
loop_
_entity.id
_entity.type
_entity.pdbx_description
1 polymer ?
#
loop_
_entity_poly.entity_id
_entity_poly.type
_entity_poly.pdbx_seq_one_letter_code
_entity_poly.pdbx_strand_id
1 'polypeptide(L)'
;MPGQTDENRLHVLRHAAFTARDVREMERPLLENGVPLMRMASAATAHVVAEMIEDEGVALEESNIVLLAGSGDNGGDGLFAATMLASNGASV
;
A
#
# COMPACT_ATOMS: atom_id res chain seq x y z
N MET A 1 -22.31 -10.19 -17.07
CA MET A 1 -22.71 -9.24 -16.02
C MET A 1 -21.50 -8.47 -15.53
N PRO A 2 -21.42 -7.18 -15.88
CA PRO A 2 -20.22 -6.40 -15.55
C PRO A 2 -19.90 -6.35 -14.05
N GLY A 3 -20.88 -6.15 -13.18
CA GLY A 3 -20.66 -6.08 -11.74
C GLY A 3 -20.14 -7.38 -11.13
N GLN A 4 -20.69 -8.52 -11.55
CA GLN A 4 -20.23 -9.83 -11.10
C GLN A 4 -18.81 -10.12 -11.57
N THR A 5 -18.46 -9.69 -12.81
CA THR A 5 -17.11 -9.85 -13.33
C THR A 5 -16.09 -9.10 -12.50
N ASP A 6 -16.42 -7.86 -12.09
CA ASP A 6 -15.54 -7.05 -11.27
C ASP A 6 -15.37 -7.64 -9.86
N GLU A 7 -16.43 -8.12 -9.24
CA GLU A 7 -16.37 -8.79 -7.94
C GLU A 7 -15.53 -10.05 -7.98
N ASN A 8 -15.69 -10.88 -9.04
CA ASN A 8 -14.90 -12.09 -9.23
C ASN A 8 -13.41 -11.77 -9.42
N ARG A 9 -13.09 -10.73 -10.19
CA ARG A 9 -11.70 -10.28 -10.39
C ARG A 9 -11.07 -9.82 -9.10
N LEU A 10 -11.78 -9.05 -8.28
CA LEU A 10 -11.29 -8.63 -6.97
C LEU A 10 -11.07 -9.80 -6.03
N HIS A 11 -11.98 -10.78 -6.02
CA HIS A 11 -11.85 -11.98 -5.20
C HIS A 11 -10.59 -12.77 -5.60
N VAL A 12 -10.39 -13.00 -6.89
CA VAL A 12 -9.21 -13.71 -7.40
C VAL A 12 -7.93 -12.98 -7.02
N LEU A 13 -7.87 -11.66 -7.20
CA LEU A 13 -6.69 -10.85 -6.87
C LEU A 13 -6.37 -10.87 -5.38
N ARG A 14 -7.37 -10.93 -4.51
CA ARG A 14 -7.14 -11.00 -3.05
C ARG A 14 -6.61 -12.35 -2.59
N HIS A 15 -6.96 -13.43 -3.27
CA HIS A 15 -6.64 -14.80 -2.84
C HIS A 15 -5.58 -15.49 -3.70
N ALA A 16 -5.17 -14.87 -4.79
CA ALA A 16 -4.12 -15.39 -5.65
C ALA A 16 -2.74 -14.89 -5.18
N ALA A 17 -1.76 -15.78 -5.27
CA ALA A 17 -0.36 -15.43 -5.05
C ALA A 17 0.33 -15.29 -6.40
N PHE A 18 1.13 -14.24 -6.55
CA PHE A 18 1.87 -13.94 -7.77
C PHE A 18 3.37 -13.91 -7.48
N THR A 19 4.18 -14.30 -8.47
CA THR A 19 5.63 -14.12 -8.37
C THR A 19 6.01 -12.65 -8.56
N ALA A 20 7.18 -12.26 -8.08
CA ALA A 20 7.69 -10.91 -8.31
C ALA A 20 7.80 -10.58 -9.81
N ARG A 21 8.12 -11.59 -10.64
CA ARG A 21 8.16 -11.43 -12.09
C ARG A 21 6.77 -11.14 -12.66
N ASP A 22 5.75 -11.87 -12.23
CA ASP A 22 4.37 -11.68 -12.68
C ASP A 22 3.89 -10.27 -12.33
N VAL A 23 4.16 -9.82 -11.11
CA VAL A 23 3.80 -8.47 -10.66
C VAL A 23 4.49 -7.41 -11.52
N ARG A 24 5.78 -7.57 -11.80
CA ARG A 24 6.51 -6.62 -12.67
C ARG A 24 5.96 -6.57 -14.08
N GLU A 25 5.56 -7.71 -14.63
CA GLU A 25 4.95 -7.77 -15.96
C GLU A 25 3.58 -7.09 -15.99
N MET A 26 2.77 -7.25 -14.94
CA MET A 26 1.48 -6.57 -14.80
C MET A 26 1.65 -5.04 -14.64
N GLU A 27 2.69 -4.61 -13.95
CA GLU A 27 2.97 -3.20 -13.70
C GLU A 27 3.55 -2.47 -14.92
N ARG A 28 4.23 -3.18 -15.81
CA ARG A 28 4.95 -2.59 -16.93
C ARG A 28 4.11 -1.63 -17.78
N PRO A 29 2.90 -1.99 -18.25
CA PRO A 29 2.09 -1.05 -19.02
C PRO A 29 1.71 0.21 -18.25
N LEU A 30 1.50 0.09 -16.95
CA LEU A 30 1.19 1.22 -16.08
C LEU A 30 2.38 2.16 -15.94
N LEU A 31 3.59 1.60 -15.75
CA LEU A 31 4.82 2.38 -15.65
C LEU A 31 5.14 3.09 -16.97
N GLU A 32 4.94 2.42 -18.11
CA GLU A 32 5.12 3.01 -19.43
C GLU A 32 4.16 4.18 -19.68
N ASN A 33 2.99 4.15 -19.08
CA ASN A 33 2.00 5.23 -19.15
C ASN A 33 2.17 6.30 -18.06
N GLY A 34 3.26 6.24 -17.29
CA GLY A 34 3.58 7.24 -16.28
C GLY A 34 2.75 7.14 -15.00
N VAL A 35 2.15 6.00 -14.72
CA VAL A 35 1.38 5.80 -13.49
C VAL A 35 2.33 5.73 -12.28
N PRO A 36 2.11 6.55 -11.23
CA PRO A 36 3.00 6.59 -10.06
C PRO A 36 2.71 5.43 -9.09
N LEU A 37 3.06 4.21 -9.48
CA LEU A 37 2.73 2.99 -8.73
C LEU A 37 3.32 2.98 -7.32
N MET A 38 4.55 3.47 -7.13
CA MET A 38 5.18 3.54 -5.82
C MET A 38 4.36 4.40 -4.85
N ARG A 39 3.90 5.56 -5.31
CA ARG A 39 3.07 6.46 -4.50
C ARG A 39 1.71 5.85 -4.19
N MET A 40 1.11 5.15 -5.16
CA MET A 40 -0.15 4.47 -4.97
C MET A 40 -0.04 3.34 -3.95
N ALA A 41 1.02 2.52 -4.04
CA ALA A 41 1.28 1.45 -3.08
C ALA A 41 1.54 2.03 -1.68
N SER A 42 2.32 3.10 -1.59
CA SER A 42 2.63 3.77 -0.32
C SER A 42 1.39 4.38 0.32
N ALA A 43 0.54 5.03 -0.48
CA ALA A 43 -0.72 5.60 0.01
C ALA A 43 -1.67 4.51 0.53
N ALA A 44 -1.78 3.40 -0.19
CA ALA A 44 -2.60 2.26 0.24
C ALA A 44 -2.07 1.66 1.55
N THR A 45 -0.75 1.51 1.68
CA THR A 45 -0.11 1.03 2.91
C THR A 45 -0.37 1.96 4.07
N ALA A 46 -0.20 3.26 3.90
CA ALA A 46 -0.46 4.26 4.93
C ALA A 46 -1.93 4.22 5.38
N HIS A 47 -2.85 4.08 4.44
CA HIS A 47 -4.28 3.98 4.73
C HIS A 47 -4.60 2.74 5.59
N VAL A 48 -4.04 1.58 5.22
CA VAL A 48 -4.24 0.34 5.99
C VAL A 48 -3.69 0.48 7.41
N VAL A 49 -2.49 1.05 7.56
CA VAL A 49 -1.88 1.26 8.88
C VAL A 49 -2.75 2.20 9.73
N ALA A 50 -3.24 3.29 9.16
CA ALA A 50 -4.12 4.22 9.86
C ALA A 50 -5.41 3.54 10.32
N GLU A 51 -6.02 2.73 9.46
CA GLU A 51 -7.22 1.95 9.83
C GLU A 51 -6.93 0.97 10.96
N MET A 52 -5.80 0.28 10.92
CA MET A 52 -5.41 -0.66 11.99
C MET A 52 -5.25 0.06 13.33
N ILE A 53 -4.67 1.25 13.34
CA ILE A 53 -4.51 2.06 14.55
C ILE A 53 -5.87 2.52 15.07
N GLU A 54 -6.74 3.00 14.19
CA GLU A 54 -8.10 3.43 14.58
C GLU A 54 -8.94 2.27 15.13
N ASP A 55 -8.81 1.08 14.54
CA ASP A 55 -9.50 -0.12 15.00
C ASP A 55 -9.09 -0.53 16.42
N GLU A 56 -7.88 -0.18 16.83
CA GLU A 56 -7.41 -0.37 18.21
C GLU A 56 -7.88 0.74 19.17
N GLY A 57 -8.66 1.70 18.68
CA GLY A 57 -9.16 2.80 19.49
C GLY A 57 -8.15 3.90 19.77
N VAL A 58 -7.07 3.96 19.00
CA VAL A 58 -6.01 4.97 19.17
C VAL A 58 -6.14 6.03 18.09
N ALA A 59 -6.08 7.30 18.48
CA ALA A 59 -6.01 8.39 17.51
C ALA A 59 -4.63 8.40 16.83
N LEU A 60 -4.59 8.74 15.56
CA LEU A 60 -3.34 8.73 14.80
C LEU A 60 -2.29 9.67 15.42
N GLU A 61 -2.72 10.81 15.94
CA GLU A 61 -1.86 11.80 16.61
C GLU A 61 -1.23 11.30 17.91
N GLU A 62 -1.81 10.27 18.51
CA GLU A 62 -1.33 9.63 19.72
C GLU A 62 -0.54 8.36 19.45
N SER A 63 -0.41 7.97 18.18
CA SER A 63 0.25 6.74 17.80
C SER A 63 1.77 6.91 17.68
N ASN A 64 2.49 5.82 17.97
CA ASN A 64 3.92 5.71 17.73
C ASN A 64 4.16 4.56 16.77
N ILE A 65 4.82 4.84 15.67
CA ILE A 65 5.07 3.88 14.61
C ILE A 65 6.57 3.71 14.43
N VAL A 66 7.03 2.49 14.33
CA VAL A 66 8.42 2.18 14.00
C VAL A 66 8.48 1.59 12.60
N LEU A 67 9.27 2.20 11.74
CA LEU A 67 9.51 1.70 10.40
C LEU A 67 10.81 0.92 10.37
N LEU A 68 10.74 -0.32 9.89
CA LEU A 68 11.92 -1.13 9.59
C LEU A 68 12.05 -1.21 8.07
N ALA A 69 12.95 -0.45 7.51
CA ALA A 69 13.12 -0.35 6.07
C ALA A 69 14.34 -1.14 5.60
N GLY A 70 14.15 -2.01 4.61
CA GLY A 70 15.24 -2.64 3.89
C GLY A 70 15.80 -1.73 2.80
N SER A 71 16.82 -2.22 2.10
CA SER A 71 17.50 -1.47 1.04
C SER A 71 16.86 -1.59 -0.35
N GLY A 72 15.79 -2.35 -0.49
CA GLY A 72 15.09 -2.58 -1.76
C GLY A 72 13.92 -1.63 -1.98
N ASP A 73 13.17 -1.87 -3.04
CA ASP A 73 12.01 -1.06 -3.43
C ASP A 73 10.92 -1.03 -2.35
N ASN A 74 10.73 -2.14 -1.63
CA ASN A 74 9.79 -2.20 -0.52
C ASN A 74 10.16 -1.24 0.62
N GLY A 75 11.47 -1.04 0.85
CA GLY A 75 11.96 -0.07 1.81
C GLY A 75 11.57 1.35 1.42
N GLY A 76 11.65 1.68 0.12
CA GLY A 76 11.22 2.96 -0.42
C GLY A 76 9.73 3.20 -0.22
N ASP A 77 8.90 2.21 -0.50
CA ASP A 77 7.45 2.27 -0.28
C ASP A 77 7.13 2.51 1.20
N GLY A 78 7.83 1.83 2.10
CA GLY A 78 7.69 2.01 3.53
C GLY A 78 8.04 3.43 3.98
N LEU A 79 9.11 4.01 3.45
CA LEU A 79 9.51 5.39 3.75
C LEU A 79 8.46 6.41 3.30
N PHE A 80 7.90 6.25 2.11
CA PHE A 80 6.81 7.11 1.63
C PHE A 80 5.57 6.98 2.49
N ALA A 81 5.19 5.74 2.85
CA ALA A 81 4.04 5.49 3.73
C ALA A 81 4.25 6.14 5.11
N ALA A 82 5.45 6.02 5.69
CA ALA A 82 5.80 6.65 6.95
C ALA A 82 5.70 8.17 6.88
N THR A 83 6.15 8.76 5.78
CA THR A 83 6.04 10.20 5.55
C THR A 83 4.57 10.66 5.52
N MET A 84 3.71 9.91 4.85
CA MET A 84 2.28 10.20 4.81
C MET A 84 1.65 10.12 6.20
N LEU A 85 1.98 9.10 6.99
CA LEU A 85 1.48 8.92 8.34
C LEU A 85 1.97 10.05 9.26
N ALA A 86 3.24 10.43 9.15
CA ALA A 86 3.80 11.54 9.91
C ALA A 86 3.12 12.87 9.54
N SER A 87 2.83 13.09 8.27
CA SER A 87 2.11 14.27 7.79
C SER A 87 0.69 14.36 8.35
N ASN A 88 0.09 13.23 8.70
CA ASN A 88 -1.23 13.14 9.30
C ASN A 88 -1.21 13.12 10.84
N GLY A 89 -0.06 13.32 11.45
CA GLY A 89 0.09 13.53 12.88
C GLY A 89 0.73 12.39 13.66
N ALA A 90 0.97 11.23 13.05
CA ALA A 90 1.61 10.12 13.74
C ALA A 90 3.09 10.43 14.07
N SER A 91 3.58 9.88 15.17
CA SER A 91 5.02 9.85 15.48
C SER A 91 5.64 8.61 14.85
N VAL A 92 6.53 8.82 13.91
CA VAL A 92 7.16 7.70 13.18
C VAL A 92 8.65 7.71 13.39
#